data_f0dd2c7e311518824e1955abb0ff4bed
#
_entry.id   f0dd2c7e311518824e1955abb0ff4bed
#
_cell.length_a   1.000
_cell.length_b   1.000
_cell.length_c   1.000
_cell.angle_alpha   90.00
_cell.angle_beta   90.00
_cell.angle_gamma   90.00
#
_symmetry.space_group_name_H-M   'P 1'
#
loop_
_entity.id
_entity.type
_entity.pdbx_description
1 polymer ?
#
loop_
_entity_poly.entity_id
_entity_poly.type
_entity_poly.pdbx_seq_one_letter_code
_entity_poly.pdbx_strand_id
1 'polypeptide(L)'
;VRLSLVHRELLQHAAVISPPRRWEVRPAFARQIRERTGRYGLFVTAVPDDSAELLESMVQMGVMLLDDKQRAGFDSPEGRKAFAFWTDLYREGLLPREVVSQGQRRAIELYQSGELALLASGAEFLRSIQTNAPGVAAVTSPQPPLTGGDGTANVALMTLAVPRQSERPREALSFALDLTNGPNQARFAREARVLPSSLEALRQVRAELEAERPATPEQAQIREARILSAKTLGRARVLVPATPGVKRLQSIVYTQLQRAMLGQISSEEAVRTAAEQWNRYSEARWP
;
A
#
# COMPACT_ATOMS: atom_id res chain seq x y z
N VAL A 1 3.99 0.71 -7.41
CA VAL A 1 3.52 1.93 -6.72
C VAL A 1 2.01 1.83 -6.54
N ARG A 2 1.53 2.04 -5.31
CA ARG A 2 0.09 2.14 -5.04
C ARG A 2 -0.46 3.46 -5.52
N LEU A 3 -1.73 3.45 -5.92
CA LEU A 3 -2.57 4.61 -6.18
C LEU A 3 -3.80 4.55 -5.26
N SER A 4 -4.54 5.63 -5.21
CA SER A 4 -5.89 5.65 -4.65
C SER A 4 -6.90 5.55 -5.79
N LEU A 5 -7.61 4.42 -5.90
CA LEU A 5 -8.77 4.28 -6.79
C LEU A 5 -9.99 4.80 -6.04
N VAL A 6 -10.62 5.83 -6.58
CA VAL A 6 -11.66 6.60 -5.88
C VAL A 6 -13.01 6.42 -6.57
N HIS A 7 -14.03 6.07 -5.80
CA HIS A 7 -15.41 5.96 -6.27
C HIS A 7 -16.06 7.35 -6.29
N ARG A 8 -16.13 8.00 -7.47
CA ARG A 8 -16.57 9.40 -7.61
C ARG A 8 -17.98 9.65 -7.08
N GLU A 9 -18.93 8.76 -7.34
CA GLU A 9 -20.31 8.93 -6.87
C GLU A 9 -20.42 8.90 -5.35
N LEU A 10 -19.67 8.01 -4.65
CA LEU A 10 -19.67 8.01 -3.20
C LEU A 10 -19.10 9.32 -2.63
N LEU A 11 -18.07 9.87 -3.26
CA LEU A 11 -17.55 11.18 -2.85
C LEU A 11 -18.59 12.28 -3.09
N GLN A 12 -19.25 12.26 -4.22
CA GLN A 12 -20.29 13.25 -4.57
C GLN A 12 -21.48 13.18 -3.60
N HIS A 13 -22.00 11.98 -3.33
CA HIS A 13 -23.09 11.77 -2.37
C HIS A 13 -22.69 12.19 -0.95
N ALA A 14 -21.43 12.03 -0.60
CA ALA A 14 -20.89 12.48 0.68
C ALA A 14 -20.51 13.98 0.69
N ALA A 15 -20.68 14.72 -0.41
CA ALA A 15 -20.22 16.10 -0.57
C ALA A 15 -18.71 16.28 -0.31
N VAL A 16 -17.91 15.29 -0.69
CA VAL A 16 -16.44 15.35 -0.61
C VAL A 16 -15.92 15.93 -1.93
N ILE A 17 -15.33 17.12 -1.88
CA ILE A 17 -14.83 17.82 -3.07
C ILE A 17 -13.57 17.16 -3.62
N SER A 18 -12.68 16.69 -2.74
CA SER A 18 -11.43 16.04 -3.14
C SER A 18 -11.09 14.87 -2.22
N PRO A 19 -10.56 13.76 -2.75
CA PRO A 19 -10.15 12.64 -1.93
C PRO A 19 -8.95 13.03 -1.04
N PRO A 20 -8.83 12.41 0.15
CA PRO A 20 -7.74 12.67 1.06
C PRO A 20 -6.40 12.22 0.46
N ARG A 21 -5.36 13.03 0.64
CA ARG A 21 -3.99 12.71 0.19
C ARG A 21 -3.05 12.40 1.35
N ARG A 22 -3.48 12.66 2.60
CA ARG A 22 -2.69 12.47 3.81
C ARG A 22 -3.46 11.67 4.84
N TRP A 23 -2.73 10.99 5.71
CA TRP A 23 -3.32 10.16 6.75
C TRP A 23 -4.12 10.98 7.78
N GLU A 24 -3.65 12.17 8.13
CA GLU A 24 -4.24 13.01 9.18
C GLU A 24 -5.69 13.44 8.89
N VAL A 25 -6.04 13.57 7.61
CA VAL A 25 -7.42 13.97 7.21
C VAL A 25 -8.35 12.77 6.99
N ARG A 26 -7.83 11.55 7.13
CA ARG A 26 -8.60 10.32 6.88
C ARG A 26 -9.75 10.09 7.85
N PRO A 27 -9.63 10.33 9.16
CA PRO A 27 -10.75 10.13 10.08
C PRO A 27 -11.97 10.97 9.71
N ALA A 28 -11.77 12.25 9.39
CA ALA A 28 -12.84 13.14 8.96
C ALA A 28 -13.48 12.67 7.64
N PHE A 29 -12.65 12.27 6.66
CA PHE A 29 -13.13 11.70 5.40
C PHE A 29 -13.94 10.42 5.63
N ALA A 30 -13.42 9.47 6.40
CA ALA A 30 -14.09 8.21 6.68
C ALA A 30 -15.44 8.42 7.38
N ARG A 31 -15.50 9.34 8.33
CA ARG A 31 -16.73 9.72 9.04
C ARG A 31 -17.74 10.35 8.08
N GLN A 32 -17.32 11.30 7.25
CA GLN A 32 -18.19 11.95 6.28
C GLN A 32 -18.80 10.96 5.26
N ILE A 33 -17.98 10.03 4.73
CA ILE A 33 -18.46 8.95 3.87
C ILE A 33 -19.48 8.09 4.63
N ARG A 34 -19.13 7.66 5.87
CA ARG A 34 -19.98 6.77 6.66
C ARG A 34 -21.33 7.37 7.00
N GLU A 35 -21.34 8.61 7.45
CA GLU A 35 -22.57 9.33 7.85
C GLU A 35 -23.48 9.65 6.65
N ARG A 36 -22.91 10.04 5.51
CA ARG A 36 -23.67 10.47 4.36
C ARG A 36 -24.13 9.34 3.44
N THR A 37 -23.39 8.25 3.38
CA THR A 37 -23.65 7.17 2.40
C THR A 37 -23.92 5.81 3.05
N GLY A 38 -23.65 5.64 4.32
CA GLY A 38 -23.66 4.34 5.00
C GLY A 38 -22.51 3.41 4.56
N ARG A 39 -21.63 3.83 3.65
CA ARG A 39 -20.51 3.06 3.11
C ARG A 39 -19.23 3.36 3.87
N TYR A 40 -18.14 2.65 3.53
CA TYR A 40 -16.85 2.85 4.17
C TYR A 40 -15.95 3.76 3.34
N GLY A 41 -15.19 4.63 4.01
CA GLY A 41 -14.23 5.51 3.36
C GLY A 41 -12.97 4.78 2.89
N LEU A 42 -12.51 3.80 3.65
CA LEU A 42 -11.26 3.08 3.42
C LEU A 42 -11.28 1.68 4.05
N PHE A 43 -10.34 0.85 3.57
CA PHE A 43 -10.01 -0.45 4.13
C PHE A 43 -8.49 -0.57 4.22
N VAL A 44 -7.95 -0.85 5.39
CA VAL A 44 -6.55 -1.23 5.59
C VAL A 44 -6.53 -2.48 6.47
N THR A 45 -5.99 -3.55 5.94
CA THR A 45 -5.99 -4.82 6.67
C THR A 45 -5.04 -4.82 7.86
N ALA A 46 -5.51 -5.30 8.99
CA ALA A 46 -4.69 -5.64 10.14
C ALA A 46 -4.31 -7.13 10.18
N VAL A 47 -4.52 -7.87 9.09
CA VAL A 47 -4.07 -9.26 8.93
C VAL A 47 -2.74 -9.28 8.18
N PRO A 48 -1.73 -10.03 8.63
CA PRO A 48 -0.47 -10.17 7.90
C PRO A 48 -0.71 -10.68 6.47
N ASP A 49 -0.41 -9.86 5.50
CA ASP A 49 -0.52 -10.15 4.07
C ASP A 49 0.67 -9.57 3.29
N ASP A 50 0.66 -9.69 1.97
CA ASP A 50 1.73 -9.18 1.12
C ASP A 50 1.62 -7.67 0.85
N SER A 51 0.51 -7.04 1.24
CA SER A 51 0.31 -5.60 1.03
C SER A 51 1.18 -4.74 1.94
N ALA A 52 1.37 -5.17 3.19
CA ALA A 52 2.07 -4.43 4.26
C ALA A 52 1.60 -2.96 4.41
N GLU A 53 0.39 -2.63 3.94
CA GLU A 53 -0.11 -1.24 3.87
C GLU A 53 -0.20 -0.59 5.25
N LEU A 54 -0.52 -1.35 6.29
CA LEU A 54 -0.60 -0.83 7.64
C LEU A 54 0.78 -0.40 8.16
N LEU A 55 1.84 -1.22 7.97
CA LEU A 55 3.22 -0.82 8.31
C LEU A 55 3.67 0.38 7.47
N GLU A 56 3.34 0.40 6.18
CA GLU A 56 3.59 1.54 5.29
C GLU A 56 2.96 2.82 5.86
N SER A 57 1.70 2.77 6.28
CA SER A 57 1.01 3.91 6.86
C SER A 57 1.67 4.41 8.15
N MET A 58 2.14 3.49 9.00
CA MET A 58 2.86 3.86 10.22
C MET A 58 4.16 4.63 9.90
N VAL A 59 4.95 4.13 8.93
CA VAL A 59 6.16 4.85 8.48
C VAL A 59 5.82 6.23 7.93
N GLN A 60 4.76 6.34 7.16
CA GLN A 60 4.27 7.62 6.62
C GLN A 60 3.75 8.57 7.71
N MET A 61 3.33 8.06 8.86
CA MET A 61 3.01 8.85 10.06
C MET A 61 4.23 9.19 10.93
N GLY A 62 5.45 8.90 10.44
CA GLY A 62 6.71 9.22 11.12
C GLY A 62 7.23 8.13 12.05
N VAL A 63 6.65 6.94 12.02
CA VAL A 63 7.09 5.82 12.87
C VAL A 63 8.36 5.18 12.30
N MET A 64 9.41 5.11 13.08
CA MET A 64 10.56 4.26 12.83
C MET A 64 10.20 2.82 13.20
N LEU A 65 10.17 1.91 12.23
CA LEU A 65 9.82 0.51 12.51
C LEU A 65 10.93 -0.20 13.30
N LEU A 66 12.16 -0.08 12.84
CA LEU A 66 13.33 -0.70 13.46
C LEU A 66 14.48 0.31 13.53
N ASP A 67 15.25 0.27 14.60
CA ASP A 67 16.50 1.03 14.73
C ASP A 67 17.68 0.31 14.03
N ASP A 68 18.86 0.95 14.05
CA ASP A 68 20.09 0.40 13.43
C ASP A 68 20.54 -0.92 14.04
N LYS A 69 20.10 -1.24 15.26
CA LYS A 69 20.36 -2.50 15.96
C LYS A 69 19.24 -3.53 15.75
N GLN A 70 18.34 -3.30 14.80
CA GLN A 70 17.16 -4.14 14.53
C GLN A 70 16.21 -4.28 15.72
N ARG A 71 16.21 -3.35 16.67
CA ARG A 71 15.27 -3.28 17.77
C ARG A 71 14.03 -2.50 17.36
N ALA A 72 12.93 -2.68 18.08
CA ALA A 72 11.69 -1.96 17.84
C ALA A 72 11.86 -0.45 18.06
N GLY A 73 11.83 0.33 16.97
CA GLY A 73 11.80 1.80 17.00
C GLY A 73 10.38 2.36 17.13
N PHE A 74 9.38 1.52 16.97
CA PHE A 74 7.98 1.95 16.98
C PHE A 74 7.36 2.10 18.38
N ASP A 75 8.03 1.73 19.48
CA ASP A 75 7.60 2.14 20.82
C ASP A 75 8.07 3.57 21.12
N SER A 76 7.45 4.49 20.43
CA SER A 76 7.73 5.92 20.43
C SER A 76 6.43 6.71 20.51
N PRO A 77 6.48 8.04 20.74
CA PRO A 77 5.28 8.88 20.66
C PRO A 77 4.53 8.74 19.33
N GLU A 78 5.25 8.66 18.21
CA GLU A 78 4.69 8.49 16.86
C GLU A 78 4.04 7.11 16.71
N GLY A 79 4.66 6.06 17.23
CA GLY A 79 4.09 4.71 17.22
C GLY A 79 2.82 4.61 18.04
N ARG A 80 2.79 5.20 19.24
CA ARG A 80 1.57 5.26 20.07
C ARG A 80 0.44 6.00 19.36
N LYS A 81 0.75 7.14 18.70
CA LYS A 81 -0.23 7.87 17.87
C LYS A 81 -0.75 7.04 16.72
N ALA A 82 0.12 6.29 16.02
CA ALA A 82 -0.28 5.43 14.91
C ALA A 82 -1.16 4.26 15.36
N PHE A 83 -0.83 3.63 16.49
CA PHE A 83 -1.69 2.58 17.06
C PHE A 83 -3.05 3.11 17.50
N ALA A 84 -3.08 4.28 18.20
CA ALA A 84 -4.31 4.93 18.57
C ALA A 84 -5.15 5.29 17.35
N PHE A 85 -4.55 5.88 16.32
CA PHE A 85 -5.20 6.25 15.06
C PHE A 85 -5.99 5.07 14.44
N TRP A 86 -5.35 3.90 14.28
CA TRP A 86 -6.00 2.73 13.71
C TRP A 86 -7.03 2.10 14.65
N THR A 87 -6.74 2.09 15.95
CA THR A 87 -7.65 1.58 16.98
C THR A 87 -8.94 2.40 17.02
N ASP A 88 -8.82 3.74 17.01
CA ASP A 88 -9.96 4.65 17.09
C ASP A 88 -10.82 4.56 15.84
N LEU A 89 -10.21 4.56 14.63
CA LEU A 89 -10.94 4.36 13.37
C LEU A 89 -11.79 3.08 13.39
N TYR A 90 -11.24 1.99 13.92
CA TYR A 90 -11.96 0.73 14.01
C TYR A 90 -13.08 0.78 15.05
N ARG A 91 -12.79 1.29 16.26
CA ARG A 91 -13.77 1.36 17.36
C ARG A 91 -14.91 2.33 17.07
N GLU A 92 -14.66 3.39 16.34
CA GLU A 92 -15.69 4.33 15.85
C GLU A 92 -16.53 3.74 14.70
N GLY A 93 -16.24 2.53 14.23
CA GLY A 93 -16.97 1.90 13.12
C GLY A 93 -16.71 2.53 11.76
N LEU A 94 -15.60 3.26 11.62
CA LEU A 94 -15.17 3.91 10.37
C LEU A 94 -14.42 2.97 9.44
N LEU A 95 -13.99 1.81 9.94
CA LEU A 95 -13.43 0.72 9.16
C LEU A 95 -14.39 -0.47 9.13
N PRO A 96 -14.42 -1.25 8.03
CA PRO A 96 -15.12 -2.54 8.02
C PRO A 96 -14.63 -3.46 9.15
N ARG A 97 -15.54 -4.22 9.76
CA ARG A 97 -15.17 -5.15 10.84
C ARG A 97 -14.20 -6.23 10.38
N GLU A 98 -14.22 -6.55 9.09
CA GLU A 98 -13.38 -7.57 8.45
C GLU A 98 -11.89 -7.19 8.39
N VAL A 99 -11.49 -5.95 8.64
CA VAL A 99 -10.06 -5.56 8.61
C VAL A 99 -9.19 -6.36 9.59
N VAL A 100 -9.78 -6.91 10.66
CA VAL A 100 -9.07 -7.74 11.65
C VAL A 100 -9.04 -9.23 11.28
N SER A 101 -9.70 -9.65 10.21
CA SER A 101 -9.81 -11.07 9.82
C SER A 101 -9.60 -11.33 8.33
N GLN A 102 -9.63 -10.30 7.48
CA GLN A 102 -9.52 -10.40 6.03
C GLN A 102 -8.39 -9.53 5.49
N GLY A 103 -7.70 -10.06 4.46
CA GLY A 103 -6.60 -9.37 3.77
C GLY A 103 -7.09 -8.39 2.69
N GLN A 104 -6.14 -7.87 1.92
CA GLN A 104 -6.35 -6.89 0.83
C GLN A 104 -7.39 -7.34 -0.22
N ARG A 105 -7.55 -8.64 -0.43
CA ARG A 105 -8.56 -9.16 -1.35
C ARG A 105 -9.97 -8.69 -0.97
N ARG A 106 -10.28 -8.63 0.33
CA ARG A 106 -11.57 -8.14 0.82
C ARG A 106 -11.80 -6.67 0.48
N ALA A 107 -10.76 -5.83 0.52
CA ALA A 107 -10.86 -4.44 0.08
C ALA A 107 -11.29 -4.32 -1.39
N ILE A 108 -10.74 -5.18 -2.26
CA ILE A 108 -11.08 -5.22 -3.68
C ILE A 108 -12.54 -5.63 -3.87
N GLU A 109 -13.00 -6.65 -3.16
CA GLU A 109 -14.40 -7.11 -3.20
C GLU A 109 -15.38 -6.01 -2.74
N LEU A 110 -15.08 -5.35 -1.62
CA LEU A 110 -15.89 -4.23 -1.12
C LEU A 110 -15.91 -3.04 -2.09
N TYR A 111 -14.80 -2.77 -2.76
CA TYR A 111 -14.74 -1.72 -3.77
C TYR A 111 -15.58 -2.08 -5.00
N GLN A 112 -15.46 -3.30 -5.50
CA GLN A 112 -16.23 -3.80 -6.64
C GLN A 112 -17.74 -3.88 -6.36
N SER A 113 -18.15 -4.02 -5.09
CA SER A 113 -19.56 -3.98 -4.70
C SER A 113 -20.08 -2.57 -4.39
N GLY A 114 -19.25 -1.52 -4.54
CA GLY A 114 -19.64 -0.15 -4.23
C GLY A 114 -19.73 0.16 -2.72
N GLU A 115 -19.17 -0.69 -1.87
CA GLU A 115 -19.19 -0.53 -0.41
C GLU A 115 -18.01 0.30 0.12
N LEU A 116 -17.03 0.59 -0.73
CA LEU A 116 -15.79 1.27 -0.37
C LEU A 116 -15.53 2.48 -1.26
N ALA A 117 -15.32 3.65 -0.67
CA ALA A 117 -15.11 4.89 -1.41
C ALA A 117 -13.69 5.02 -1.97
N LEU A 118 -12.70 4.39 -1.31
CA LEU A 118 -11.30 4.48 -1.70
C LEU A 118 -10.60 3.12 -1.53
N LEU A 119 -10.02 2.63 -2.63
CA LEU A 119 -9.19 1.42 -2.67
C LEU A 119 -7.74 1.82 -2.94
N ALA A 120 -6.83 1.48 -2.02
CA ALA A 120 -5.40 1.59 -2.25
C ALA A 120 -4.92 0.36 -3.06
N SER A 121 -4.55 0.56 -4.33
CA SER A 121 -4.17 -0.52 -5.23
C SER A 121 -3.27 -0.03 -6.37
N GLY A 122 -2.72 -0.94 -7.15
CA GLY A 122 -1.94 -0.60 -8.34
C GLY A 122 -2.83 -0.39 -9.58
N ALA A 123 -2.26 0.25 -10.59
CA ALA A 123 -2.94 0.48 -11.88
C ALA A 123 -3.38 -0.82 -12.58
N GLU A 124 -2.66 -1.92 -12.33
CA GLU A 124 -2.95 -3.25 -12.87
C GLU A 124 -4.31 -3.81 -12.44
N PHE A 125 -4.81 -3.41 -11.26
CA PHE A 125 -6.11 -3.88 -10.75
C PHE A 125 -7.31 -3.23 -11.45
N LEU A 126 -7.15 -2.08 -12.13
CA LEU A 126 -8.25 -1.44 -12.86
C LEU A 126 -8.89 -2.38 -13.88
N ARG A 127 -8.09 -3.20 -14.57
CA ARG A 127 -8.65 -4.17 -15.52
C ARG A 127 -9.56 -5.20 -14.85
N SER A 128 -9.18 -5.67 -13.67
CA SER A 128 -10.02 -6.58 -12.89
C SER A 128 -11.34 -5.92 -12.47
N ILE A 129 -11.29 -4.64 -12.09
CA ILE A 129 -12.49 -3.88 -11.74
C ILE A 129 -13.37 -3.67 -12.99
N GLN A 130 -12.79 -3.32 -14.12
CA GLN A 130 -13.50 -3.16 -15.39
C GLN A 130 -14.20 -4.46 -15.84
N THR A 131 -13.56 -5.60 -15.62
CA THR A 131 -14.13 -6.92 -15.98
C THR A 131 -15.22 -7.35 -15.00
N ASN A 132 -14.98 -7.22 -13.69
CA ASN A 132 -15.85 -7.81 -12.67
C ASN A 132 -16.96 -6.85 -12.18
N ALA A 133 -16.75 -5.55 -12.29
CA ALA A 133 -17.65 -4.50 -11.82
C ALA A 133 -17.64 -3.28 -12.77
N PRO A 134 -18.09 -3.43 -14.02
CA PRO A 134 -17.98 -2.35 -15.04
C PRO A 134 -18.70 -1.06 -14.61
N GLY A 135 -19.81 -1.16 -13.88
CA GLY A 135 -20.50 0.02 -13.33
C GLY A 135 -19.63 0.80 -12.34
N VAL A 136 -18.93 0.11 -11.45
CA VAL A 136 -17.98 0.73 -10.52
C VAL A 136 -16.75 1.27 -11.26
N ALA A 137 -16.27 0.54 -12.26
CA ALA A 137 -15.16 1.01 -13.10
C ALA A 137 -15.47 2.34 -13.78
N ALA A 138 -16.66 2.52 -14.32
CA ALA A 138 -17.10 3.75 -14.99
C ALA A 138 -17.05 4.99 -14.08
N VAL A 139 -17.23 4.81 -12.77
CA VAL A 139 -17.20 5.89 -11.78
C VAL A 139 -15.89 5.90 -10.95
N THR A 140 -14.94 5.03 -11.26
CA THR A 140 -13.62 5.01 -10.64
C THR A 140 -12.71 6.09 -11.24
N SER A 141 -11.98 6.82 -10.39
CA SER A 141 -10.94 7.76 -10.79
C SER A 141 -9.61 7.39 -10.11
N PRO A 142 -8.52 7.16 -10.87
CA PRO A 142 -7.20 7.00 -10.29
C PRO A 142 -6.70 8.34 -9.73
N GLN A 143 -6.21 8.31 -8.51
CA GLN A 143 -5.67 9.46 -7.79
C GLN A 143 -4.29 9.16 -7.23
N PRO A 144 -3.47 10.18 -6.90
CA PRO A 144 -2.21 9.97 -6.22
C PRO A 144 -2.37 9.13 -4.96
N PRO A 145 -1.33 8.37 -4.56
CA PRO A 145 -1.38 7.58 -3.34
C PRO A 145 -1.50 8.47 -2.12
N LEU A 146 -1.97 7.87 -1.04
CA LEU A 146 -1.83 8.46 0.28
C LEU A 146 -0.37 8.51 0.68
N THR A 147 -0.03 9.57 1.38
CA THR A 147 1.33 9.79 1.88
C THR A 147 1.29 10.37 3.29
N GLY A 148 2.44 10.40 3.94
CA GLY A 148 2.67 11.20 5.13
C GLY A 148 2.90 12.69 4.81
N GLY A 149 3.31 13.44 5.82
CA GLY A 149 3.56 14.87 5.71
C GLY A 149 4.65 15.26 4.69
N ASP A 150 5.63 14.39 4.47
CA ASP A 150 6.73 14.57 3.51
C ASP A 150 6.37 14.24 2.06
N GLY A 151 5.20 13.67 1.81
CA GLY A 151 4.73 13.30 0.48
C GLY A 151 5.40 12.05 -0.12
N THR A 152 6.16 11.28 0.67
CA THR A 152 6.84 10.06 0.21
C THR A 152 5.83 8.94 -0.01
N ALA A 153 5.86 8.36 -1.21
CA ALA A 153 5.07 7.18 -1.56
C ALA A 153 5.88 5.90 -1.34
N ASN A 154 5.19 4.79 -1.11
CA ASN A 154 5.84 3.48 -1.04
C ASN A 154 6.01 2.86 -2.44
N VAL A 155 7.11 2.14 -2.61
CA VAL A 155 7.35 1.28 -3.76
C VAL A 155 7.76 -0.12 -3.30
N ALA A 156 7.14 -1.13 -3.91
CA ALA A 156 7.62 -2.51 -3.83
C ALA A 156 8.49 -2.80 -5.06
N LEU A 157 9.63 -3.45 -4.83
CA LEU A 157 10.57 -3.83 -5.88
C LEU A 157 10.54 -5.34 -6.07
N MET A 158 10.43 -5.78 -7.33
CA MET A 158 10.77 -7.14 -7.71
C MET A 158 12.27 -7.25 -7.92
N THR A 159 12.90 -8.23 -7.31
CA THR A 159 14.34 -8.44 -7.39
C THR A 159 14.65 -9.83 -7.95
N LEU A 160 15.75 -9.94 -8.69
CA LEU A 160 16.33 -11.21 -9.04
C LEU A 160 17.38 -11.56 -7.98
N ALA A 161 17.38 -12.83 -7.56
CA ALA A 161 18.35 -13.33 -6.61
C ALA A 161 19.06 -14.55 -7.19
N VAL A 162 20.37 -14.62 -6.99
CA VAL A 162 21.16 -15.82 -7.28
C VAL A 162 21.27 -16.62 -5.97
N PRO A 163 20.71 -17.83 -5.89
CA PRO A 163 20.81 -18.65 -4.71
C PRO A 163 22.27 -18.98 -4.36
N ARG A 164 22.59 -19.07 -3.06
CA ARG A 164 23.94 -19.42 -2.59
C ARG A 164 24.40 -20.79 -3.10
N GLN A 165 23.47 -21.70 -3.34
CA GLN A 165 23.72 -23.05 -3.85
C GLN A 165 23.93 -23.12 -5.37
N SER A 166 23.87 -21.98 -6.08
CA SER A 166 24.08 -21.97 -7.52
C SER A 166 25.50 -22.50 -7.86
N GLU A 167 25.57 -23.48 -8.75
CA GLU A 167 26.83 -24.01 -9.26
C GLU A 167 27.51 -23.05 -10.25
N ARG A 168 26.75 -22.09 -10.81
CA ARG A 168 27.23 -21.12 -11.80
C ARG A 168 26.83 -19.69 -11.43
N PRO A 169 27.34 -19.16 -10.29
CA PRO A 169 26.88 -17.87 -9.78
C PRO A 169 27.26 -16.69 -10.67
N ARG A 170 28.40 -16.77 -11.38
CA ARG A 170 28.86 -15.68 -12.29
C ARG A 170 27.99 -15.60 -13.53
N GLU A 171 27.67 -16.72 -14.13
CA GLU A 171 26.79 -16.80 -15.31
C GLU A 171 25.36 -16.39 -14.95
N ALA A 172 24.87 -16.83 -13.79
CA ALA A 172 23.56 -16.43 -13.29
C ALA A 172 23.48 -14.91 -13.02
N LEU A 173 24.54 -14.31 -12.47
CA LEU A 173 24.62 -12.86 -12.28
C LEU A 173 24.66 -12.13 -13.63
N SER A 174 25.48 -12.59 -14.60
CA SER A 174 25.55 -12.01 -15.94
C SER A 174 24.19 -12.04 -16.63
N PHE A 175 23.48 -13.17 -16.56
CA PHE A 175 22.12 -13.30 -17.08
C PHE A 175 21.13 -12.35 -16.38
N ALA A 176 21.19 -12.24 -15.06
CA ALA A 176 20.33 -11.33 -14.31
C ALA A 176 20.56 -9.86 -14.70
N LEU A 177 21.82 -9.46 -14.90
CA LEU A 177 22.18 -8.11 -15.33
C LEU A 177 21.70 -7.84 -16.77
N ASP A 178 21.85 -8.81 -17.68
CA ASP A 178 21.32 -8.69 -19.04
C ASP A 178 19.80 -8.60 -19.04
N LEU A 179 19.12 -9.47 -18.28
CA LEU A 179 17.66 -9.47 -18.18
C LEU A 179 17.10 -8.16 -17.62
N THR A 180 17.85 -7.49 -16.74
CA THR A 180 17.44 -6.23 -16.10
C THR A 180 18.05 -4.97 -16.73
N ASN A 181 18.67 -5.07 -17.90
CA ASN A 181 19.14 -3.89 -18.63
C ASN A 181 17.98 -2.99 -19.10
N GLY A 182 18.28 -1.73 -19.48
CA GLY A 182 17.25 -0.74 -19.84
C GLY A 182 16.27 -1.24 -20.93
N PRO A 183 16.73 -1.73 -22.08
CA PRO A 183 15.85 -2.24 -23.15
C PRO A 183 14.95 -3.39 -22.70
N ASN A 184 15.48 -4.37 -21.98
CA ASN A 184 14.71 -5.50 -21.46
C ASN A 184 13.70 -5.07 -20.43
N GLN A 185 14.04 -4.16 -19.52
CA GLN A 185 13.09 -3.58 -18.57
C GLN A 185 11.97 -2.80 -19.27
N ALA A 186 12.27 -2.02 -20.31
CA ALA A 186 11.25 -1.33 -21.09
C ALA A 186 10.28 -2.29 -21.77
N ARG A 187 10.80 -3.38 -22.36
CA ARG A 187 10.00 -4.45 -22.96
C ARG A 187 9.13 -5.15 -21.91
N PHE A 188 9.72 -5.55 -20.79
CA PHE A 188 8.98 -6.20 -19.70
C PHE A 188 7.90 -5.28 -19.13
N ALA A 189 8.18 -3.99 -18.97
CA ALA A 189 7.22 -3.01 -18.48
C ALA A 189 5.99 -2.87 -19.39
N ARG A 190 6.17 -3.00 -20.71
CA ARG A 190 5.06 -3.00 -21.68
C ARG A 190 4.20 -4.26 -21.56
N GLU A 191 4.86 -5.43 -21.58
CA GLU A 191 4.16 -6.73 -21.56
C GLU A 191 3.49 -7.01 -20.21
N ALA A 192 4.24 -6.89 -19.11
CA ALA A 192 3.75 -7.15 -17.75
C ALA A 192 3.00 -5.97 -17.12
N ARG A 193 2.98 -4.79 -17.78
CA ARG A 193 2.32 -3.56 -17.32
C ARG A 193 2.81 -3.07 -15.95
N VAL A 194 4.05 -3.34 -15.63
CA VAL A 194 4.74 -2.86 -14.43
C VAL A 194 5.59 -1.63 -14.76
N LEU A 195 6.14 -0.97 -13.76
CA LEU A 195 7.09 0.12 -13.97
C LEU A 195 8.53 -0.42 -13.97
N PRO A 196 9.39 0.04 -14.89
CA PRO A 196 10.80 -0.32 -14.87
C PRO A 196 11.52 0.41 -13.73
N SER A 197 12.58 -0.20 -13.18
CA SER A 197 13.47 0.44 -12.19
C SER A 197 14.59 1.25 -12.83
N SER A 198 14.90 1.01 -14.11
CA SER A 198 15.81 1.85 -14.89
C SER A 198 15.19 3.20 -15.20
N LEU A 199 15.90 4.29 -14.89
CA LEU A 199 15.44 5.66 -15.18
C LEU A 199 15.29 5.93 -16.69
N GLU A 200 16.13 5.32 -17.51
CA GLU A 200 16.04 5.40 -18.99
C GLU A 200 14.78 4.73 -19.49
N ALA A 201 14.58 3.46 -19.10
CA ALA A 201 13.38 2.71 -19.45
C ALA A 201 12.10 3.36 -18.92
N LEU A 202 12.15 3.97 -17.74
CA LEU A 202 11.01 4.70 -17.17
C LEU A 202 10.65 5.93 -18.01
N ARG A 203 11.65 6.70 -18.45
CA ARG A 203 11.42 7.86 -19.35
C ARG A 203 10.82 7.41 -20.68
N GLN A 204 11.35 6.34 -21.27
CA GLN A 204 10.83 5.78 -22.51
C GLN A 204 9.37 5.31 -22.35
N VAL A 205 9.08 4.46 -21.38
CA VAL A 205 7.72 3.94 -21.13
C VAL A 205 6.73 5.06 -20.83
N ARG A 206 7.17 6.09 -20.10
CA ARG A 206 6.34 7.25 -19.82
C ARG A 206 6.03 8.05 -21.09
N ALA A 207 7.02 8.30 -21.93
CA ALA A 207 6.81 9.00 -23.21
C ALA A 207 5.85 8.23 -24.13
N GLU A 208 5.99 6.89 -24.20
CA GLU A 208 5.08 6.01 -24.94
C GLU A 208 3.64 6.14 -24.39
N LEU A 209 3.45 6.06 -23.07
CA LEU A 209 2.14 6.22 -22.43
C LEU A 209 1.53 7.62 -22.69
N GLU A 210 2.34 8.67 -22.67
CA GLU A 210 1.86 10.04 -22.94
C GLU A 210 1.46 10.24 -24.41
N ALA A 211 2.11 9.52 -25.34
CA ALA A 211 1.79 9.53 -26.78
C ALA A 211 0.61 8.60 -27.13
N GLU A 212 0.28 7.63 -26.29
CA GLU A 212 -0.79 6.66 -26.56
C GLU A 212 -2.15 7.37 -26.72
N ARG A 213 -2.92 6.95 -27.74
CA ARG A 213 -4.29 7.44 -27.96
C ARG A 213 -5.28 6.33 -27.64
N PRO A 214 -5.86 6.33 -26.44
CA PRO A 214 -6.83 5.31 -26.05
C PRO A 214 -8.08 5.38 -26.92
N ALA A 215 -8.56 4.23 -27.37
CA ALA A 215 -9.77 4.12 -28.18
C ALA A 215 -11.04 4.07 -27.35
N THR A 216 -10.95 3.72 -26.06
CA THR A 216 -12.10 3.62 -25.16
C THR A 216 -11.84 4.34 -23.83
N PRO A 217 -12.91 4.72 -23.11
CA PRO A 217 -12.79 5.30 -21.76
C PRO A 217 -12.01 4.40 -20.79
N GLU A 218 -12.17 3.09 -20.86
CA GLU A 218 -11.50 2.11 -20.02
C GLU A 218 -9.98 2.10 -20.28
N GLN A 219 -9.58 2.17 -21.54
CA GLN A 219 -8.17 2.29 -21.93
C GLN A 219 -7.59 3.63 -21.45
N ALA A 220 -8.35 4.71 -21.57
CA ALA A 220 -7.95 6.04 -21.09
C ALA A 220 -7.70 6.03 -19.57
N GLN A 221 -8.58 5.39 -18.81
CA GLN A 221 -8.47 5.26 -17.36
C GLN A 221 -7.21 4.46 -16.94
N ILE A 222 -6.92 3.33 -17.61
CA ILE A 222 -5.71 2.54 -17.37
C ILE A 222 -4.46 3.36 -17.70
N ARG A 223 -4.46 4.05 -18.85
CA ARG A 223 -3.36 4.91 -19.25
C ARG A 223 -3.10 6.01 -18.21
N GLU A 224 -4.14 6.70 -17.77
CA GLU A 224 -4.05 7.74 -16.73
C GLU A 224 -3.43 7.18 -15.44
N ALA A 225 -3.91 6.04 -14.96
CA ALA A 225 -3.36 5.39 -13.77
C ALA A 225 -1.88 5.01 -13.93
N ARG A 226 -1.47 4.51 -15.10
CA ARG A 226 -0.07 4.18 -15.38
C ARG A 226 0.83 5.42 -15.43
N ILE A 227 0.38 6.50 -16.05
CA ILE A 227 1.10 7.80 -16.07
C ILE A 227 1.25 8.32 -14.65
N LEU A 228 0.19 8.27 -13.85
CA LEU A 228 0.20 8.72 -12.46
C LEU A 228 1.16 7.88 -11.61
N SER A 229 1.18 6.57 -11.80
CA SER A 229 2.14 5.67 -11.14
C SER A 229 3.59 6.02 -11.52
N ALA A 230 3.87 6.27 -12.80
CA ALA A 230 5.19 6.66 -13.27
C ALA A 230 5.65 8.00 -12.69
N LYS A 231 4.75 8.99 -12.62
CA LYS A 231 5.03 10.29 -11.97
C LYS A 231 5.30 10.16 -10.47
N THR A 232 4.60 9.25 -9.82
CA THR A 232 4.74 9.01 -8.37
C THR A 232 6.07 8.34 -8.03
N LEU A 233 6.61 7.51 -8.94
CA LEU A 233 7.84 6.76 -8.70
C LEU A 233 9.05 7.66 -8.36
N GLY A 234 9.12 8.88 -8.90
CA GLY A 234 10.20 9.82 -8.61
C GLY A 234 10.31 10.25 -7.13
N ARG A 235 9.23 10.13 -6.36
CA ARG A 235 9.18 10.42 -4.92
C ARG A 235 8.86 9.19 -4.07
N ALA A 236 8.98 8.00 -4.65
CA ALA A 236 8.74 6.75 -3.95
C ALA A 236 10.02 6.23 -3.29
N ARG A 237 9.85 5.56 -2.16
CA ARG A 237 10.90 4.86 -1.42
C ARG A 237 10.37 3.50 -0.96
N VAL A 238 11.26 2.58 -0.67
CA VAL A 238 10.90 1.35 0.05
C VAL A 238 10.72 1.74 1.52
N LEU A 239 9.49 1.88 1.95
CA LEU A 239 9.17 2.34 3.32
C LEU A 239 9.23 1.21 4.34
N VAL A 240 8.77 0.02 3.96
CA VAL A 240 8.87 -1.15 4.83
C VAL A 240 10.17 -1.87 4.51
N PRO A 241 11.12 -1.94 5.46
CA PRO A 241 12.44 -2.47 5.19
C PRO A 241 12.39 -3.95 4.80
N ALA A 242 13.18 -4.31 3.77
CA ALA A 242 13.37 -5.70 3.35
C ALA A 242 14.39 -6.38 4.29
N THR A 243 14.06 -6.48 5.58
CA THR A 243 14.92 -7.12 6.59
C THR A 243 14.49 -8.56 6.82
N PRO A 244 15.44 -9.47 7.16
CA PRO A 244 15.09 -10.79 7.65
C PRO A 244 14.12 -10.67 8.84
N GLY A 245 13.01 -11.43 8.81
CA GLY A 245 12.00 -11.38 9.87
C GLY A 245 10.90 -10.33 9.68
N VAL A 246 10.86 -9.56 8.59
CA VAL A 246 9.80 -8.56 8.34
C VAL A 246 8.38 -9.15 8.44
N LYS A 247 8.17 -10.38 7.98
CA LYS A 247 6.88 -11.09 8.15
C LYS A 247 6.57 -11.38 9.62
N ARG A 248 7.59 -11.64 10.44
CA ARG A 248 7.42 -11.81 11.89
C ARG A 248 7.10 -10.48 12.57
N LEU A 249 7.77 -9.39 12.16
CA LEU A 249 7.46 -8.04 12.62
C LEU A 249 6.01 -7.69 12.32
N GLN A 250 5.58 -7.90 11.07
CA GLN A 250 4.22 -7.67 10.63
C GLN A 250 3.22 -8.47 11.50
N SER A 251 3.46 -9.77 11.70
CA SER A 251 2.61 -10.62 12.52
C SER A 251 2.51 -10.11 13.96
N ILE A 252 3.61 -9.73 14.58
CA ILE A 252 3.63 -9.22 15.96
C ILE A 252 2.84 -7.91 16.07
N VAL A 253 3.16 -6.93 15.22
CA VAL A 253 2.51 -5.62 15.23
C VAL A 253 1.01 -5.76 14.99
N TYR A 254 0.62 -6.52 13.96
CA TYR A 254 -0.79 -6.67 13.60
C TYR A 254 -1.60 -7.40 14.67
N THR A 255 -1.04 -8.46 15.28
CA THR A 255 -1.71 -9.18 16.35
C THR A 255 -2.01 -8.27 17.55
N GLN A 256 -1.06 -7.43 17.97
CA GLN A 256 -1.28 -6.55 19.10
C GLN A 256 -2.24 -5.40 18.74
N LEU A 257 -2.16 -4.88 17.53
CA LEU A 257 -3.10 -3.87 17.06
C LEU A 257 -4.54 -4.42 16.95
N GLN A 258 -4.71 -5.66 16.46
CA GLN A 258 -6.02 -6.34 16.46
C GLN A 258 -6.60 -6.43 17.87
N ARG A 259 -5.79 -6.81 18.86
CA ARG A 259 -6.23 -6.87 20.26
C ARG A 259 -6.70 -5.51 20.79
N ALA A 260 -5.99 -4.45 20.40
CA ALA A 260 -6.41 -3.09 20.74
C ALA A 260 -7.71 -2.70 20.02
N MET A 261 -7.84 -2.95 18.73
CA MET A 261 -9.06 -2.72 17.96
C MET A 261 -10.26 -3.43 18.57
N LEU A 262 -10.08 -4.69 18.97
CA LEU A 262 -11.13 -5.50 19.60
C LEU A 262 -11.41 -5.17 21.08
N GLY A 263 -10.72 -4.18 21.66
CA GLY A 263 -10.96 -3.74 23.03
C GLY A 263 -10.36 -4.62 24.12
N GLN A 264 -9.49 -5.57 23.76
CA GLN A 264 -8.87 -6.50 24.71
C GLN A 264 -7.75 -5.85 25.53
N ILE A 265 -7.07 -4.88 24.93
CA ILE A 265 -6.00 -4.10 25.55
C ILE A 265 -6.06 -2.63 25.08
N SER A 266 -5.33 -1.74 25.72
CA SER A 266 -5.18 -0.36 25.23
C SER A 266 -4.23 -0.30 24.02
N SER A 267 -4.30 0.79 23.24
CA SER A 267 -3.36 1.01 22.13
C SER A 267 -1.91 1.19 22.62
N GLU A 268 -1.73 1.78 23.80
CA GLU A 268 -0.42 1.94 24.46
C GLU A 268 0.16 0.60 24.90
N GLU A 269 -0.66 -0.26 25.51
CA GLU A 269 -0.25 -1.62 25.85
C GLU A 269 0.09 -2.45 24.62
N ALA A 270 -0.68 -2.28 23.53
CA ALA A 270 -0.46 -2.98 22.29
C ALA A 270 0.91 -2.65 21.67
N VAL A 271 1.28 -1.37 21.59
CA VAL A 271 2.56 -0.96 21.02
C VAL A 271 3.73 -1.44 21.88
N ARG A 272 3.63 -1.31 23.21
CA ARG A 272 4.65 -1.79 24.14
C ARG A 272 4.85 -3.30 24.04
N THR A 273 3.76 -4.06 24.10
CA THR A 273 3.81 -5.53 23.99
C THR A 273 4.38 -5.99 22.65
N ALA A 274 4.03 -5.31 21.56
CA ALA A 274 4.60 -5.60 20.23
C ALA A 274 6.11 -5.36 20.23
N ALA A 275 6.58 -4.25 20.81
CA ALA A 275 8.01 -3.92 20.89
C ALA A 275 8.80 -4.94 21.73
N GLU A 276 8.28 -5.33 22.89
CA GLU A 276 8.89 -6.35 23.72
C GLU A 276 8.98 -7.72 23.01
N GLN A 277 7.93 -8.12 22.30
CA GLN A 277 7.92 -9.37 21.54
C GLN A 277 8.92 -9.35 20.39
N TRP A 278 9.01 -8.23 19.68
CA TRP A 278 9.98 -8.09 18.60
C TRP A 278 11.42 -8.08 19.14
N ASN A 279 11.71 -7.32 20.19
CA ASN A 279 13.06 -7.23 20.75
C ASN A 279 13.55 -8.61 21.23
N ARG A 280 12.70 -9.38 21.92
CA ARG A 280 13.04 -10.77 22.28
C ARG A 280 13.31 -11.66 21.07
N TYR A 281 12.56 -11.49 19.99
CA TYR A 281 12.79 -12.25 18.75
C TYR A 281 14.08 -11.83 18.06
N SER A 282 14.36 -10.54 17.98
CA SER A 282 15.55 -10.00 17.31
C SER A 282 16.84 -10.37 18.07
N GLU A 283 16.86 -10.25 19.39
CA GLU A 283 17.99 -10.63 20.26
C GLU A 283 18.33 -12.11 20.15
N ALA A 284 17.34 -12.98 20.06
CA ALA A 284 17.57 -14.41 19.87
C ALA A 284 18.08 -14.78 18.47
N ARG A 285 17.91 -13.92 17.48
CA ARG A 285 18.26 -14.21 16.08
C ARG A 285 19.49 -13.49 15.59
N TRP A 286 19.76 -12.32 16.13
CA TRP A 286 20.90 -11.45 15.81
C TRP A 286 21.53 -10.95 17.11
N PRO A 287 22.32 -11.83 17.79
CA PRO A 287 22.96 -11.50 19.07
C PRO A 287 24.02 -10.40 18.96
#